data_77f76b7b81e5cbc1a84f81a321c35aea
#
_entry.id   77f76b7b81e5cbc1a84f81a321c35aea
#
_cell.length_a   1.000
_cell.length_b   1.000
_cell.length_c   1.000
_cell.angle_alpha   90.00
_cell.angle_beta   90.00
_cell.angle_gamma   90.00
#
_symmetry.space_group_name_H-M   'P 1'
#
loop_
_entity.id
_entity.type
_entity.pdbx_description
1 polymer ?
#
loop_
_entity_poly.entity_id
_entity_poly.type
_entity_poly.pdbx_seq_one_letter_code
_entity_poly.pdbx_strand_id
1 'polypeptide(L)'
;MKRQSILFVRSMWVVILFTTLAACKDTDNRVFGDDFEFPALTDENTIRFTVNVVGDWRQLDIVASGGRMVIDWGNGRIQKIEDPSSMSGGVVYRYGNKGLYEVRIWAEELQLIDISGLLLPLSHLYLGNMPRMKSLALNSISDTRELDLNTFCPNVESINIGSFADLEHLEIEDCFRLRSIQVYSNPKLTSIEFGSHPEAESLYCSYNGFSSLSLKSLPALRDIDLSSNEVLSHLELNEKTSISAILIQGCAFQSITDILKCCPSLRELSCSYNKLTELDQI
;
A
#
# COMPACT_ATOMS: atom_id res chain seq x y z
N MET A 1 52.65 -16.15 -2.21
CA MET A 1 51.26 -16.22 -1.75
C MET A 1 50.45 -15.11 -2.44
N LYS A 2 49.71 -15.44 -3.50
CA LYS A 2 48.90 -14.48 -4.27
C LYS A 2 47.46 -14.60 -3.78
N ARG A 3 46.87 -13.51 -3.30
CA ARG A 3 45.44 -13.39 -3.03
C ARG A 3 44.72 -13.27 -4.37
N GLN A 4 43.84 -14.22 -4.67
CA GLN A 4 42.87 -14.10 -5.76
C GLN A 4 41.65 -13.36 -5.25
N SER A 5 41.35 -12.24 -5.87
CA SER A 5 40.10 -11.50 -5.73
C SER A 5 39.03 -12.17 -6.60
N ILE A 6 37.95 -12.56 -5.96
CA ILE A 6 36.75 -13.08 -6.65
C ILE A 6 35.97 -11.90 -7.16
N LEU A 7 35.91 -11.76 -8.50
CA LEU A 7 35.00 -10.84 -9.17
C LEU A 7 33.57 -11.44 -9.12
N PHE A 8 32.65 -10.74 -8.48
CA PHE A 8 31.23 -10.99 -8.65
C PHE A 8 30.77 -10.47 -10.02
N VAL A 9 30.43 -11.39 -10.89
CA VAL A 9 29.78 -11.08 -12.17
C VAL A 9 28.33 -10.75 -11.89
N ARG A 10 27.98 -9.48 -11.97
CA ARG A 10 26.57 -9.04 -12.02
C ARG A 10 25.98 -9.55 -13.32
N SER A 11 24.97 -10.40 -13.21
CA SER A 11 24.17 -10.87 -14.35
C SER A 11 23.46 -9.68 -14.99
N MET A 12 23.86 -9.41 -16.19
CA MET A 12 23.26 -8.42 -17.08
C MET A 12 21.90 -8.95 -17.55
N TRP A 13 20.82 -8.36 -17.07
CA TRP A 13 19.48 -8.63 -17.59
C TRP A 13 19.38 -8.06 -18.99
N VAL A 14 19.16 -8.93 -19.95
CA VAL A 14 18.90 -8.54 -21.34
C VAL A 14 17.49 -7.96 -21.37
N VAL A 15 17.37 -6.66 -21.50
CA VAL A 15 16.12 -5.97 -21.81
C VAL A 15 15.78 -6.28 -23.26
N ILE A 16 14.87 -7.22 -23.48
CA ILE A 16 14.27 -7.44 -24.78
C ILE A 16 13.28 -6.30 -25.00
N LEU A 17 13.69 -5.33 -25.79
CA LEU A 17 12.84 -4.25 -26.27
C LEU A 17 11.82 -4.86 -27.26
N PHE A 18 10.64 -5.21 -26.79
CA PHE A 18 9.50 -5.41 -27.69
C PHE A 18 8.92 -4.03 -28.04
N THR A 19 9.43 -3.43 -29.10
CA THR A 19 8.77 -2.31 -29.75
C THR A 19 7.60 -2.84 -30.57
N THR A 20 6.47 -3.12 -29.93
CA THR A 20 5.20 -3.12 -30.65
C THR A 20 4.65 -1.69 -30.60
N LEU A 21 5.00 -0.90 -31.58
CA LEU A 21 4.28 0.32 -31.93
C LEU A 21 2.88 -0.08 -32.45
N ALA A 22 1.98 -0.47 -31.54
CA ALA A 22 0.57 -0.38 -31.81
C ALA A 22 0.22 1.10 -31.58
N ALA A 23 0.09 1.88 -32.63
CA ALA A 23 -0.44 3.22 -32.58
C ALA A 23 -1.87 3.13 -32.01
N CYS A 24 -2.02 3.29 -30.70
CA CYS A 24 -3.33 3.47 -30.08
C CYS A 24 -3.91 4.77 -30.62
N LYS A 25 -4.99 4.68 -31.37
CA LYS A 25 -5.76 5.88 -31.74
C LYS A 25 -6.35 6.48 -30.48
N ASP A 26 -5.88 7.63 -30.12
CA ASP A 26 -6.43 8.46 -29.06
C ASP A 26 -7.91 8.75 -29.39
N THR A 27 -8.80 8.42 -28.49
CA THR A 27 -10.26 8.60 -28.69
C THR A 27 -10.78 9.91 -28.09
N ASP A 28 -9.98 10.64 -27.33
CA ASP A 28 -10.37 11.91 -26.72
C ASP A 28 -9.26 12.97 -26.75
N ASN A 29 -9.05 13.57 -27.94
CA ASN A 29 -8.03 14.60 -28.16
C ASN A 29 -8.37 15.96 -27.52
N ARG A 30 -9.51 16.12 -26.86
CA ARG A 30 -9.99 17.42 -26.39
C ARG A 30 -9.29 17.90 -25.11
N VAL A 31 -8.67 17.00 -24.37
CA VAL A 31 -8.14 17.28 -23.03
C VAL A 31 -6.67 17.74 -23.07
N PHE A 32 -5.82 17.17 -23.95
CA PHE A 32 -4.39 17.48 -24.00
C PHE A 32 -3.87 18.02 -25.33
N GLY A 33 -4.73 18.27 -26.30
CA GLY A 33 -4.33 18.64 -27.66
C GLY A 33 -3.86 17.44 -28.52
N ASP A 34 -3.63 17.74 -29.79
CA ASP A 34 -3.34 16.71 -30.82
C ASP A 34 -1.90 16.17 -30.75
N ASP A 35 -1.01 16.82 -30.04
CA ASP A 35 0.42 16.55 -29.93
C ASP A 35 0.80 15.79 -28.63
N PHE A 36 -0.19 15.40 -27.81
CA PHE A 36 0.10 14.65 -26.59
C PHE A 36 0.47 13.19 -26.94
N GLU A 37 1.71 12.83 -26.62
CA GLU A 37 2.16 11.43 -26.64
C GLU A 37 2.11 10.86 -25.22
N PHE A 38 1.66 9.60 -25.10
CA PHE A 38 1.71 8.89 -23.82
C PHE A 38 3.19 8.80 -23.40
N PRO A 39 3.57 9.30 -22.21
CA PRO A 39 4.95 9.26 -21.79
C PRO A 39 5.50 7.83 -21.86
N ALA A 40 6.74 7.71 -22.30
CA ALA A 40 7.44 6.43 -22.15
C ALA A 40 7.31 6.01 -20.67
N LEU A 41 7.22 4.70 -20.38
CA LEU A 41 7.23 4.20 -19.01
C LEU A 41 8.54 4.68 -18.36
N THR A 42 8.48 5.91 -17.83
CA THR A 42 9.55 6.49 -17.03
C THR A 42 9.35 6.00 -15.61
N ASP A 43 10.42 5.87 -14.86
CA ASP A 43 10.35 5.45 -13.45
C ASP A 43 9.69 6.52 -12.55
N GLU A 44 9.24 7.63 -13.12
CA GLU A 44 8.59 8.72 -12.38
C GLU A 44 7.08 8.76 -12.65
N ASN A 45 6.32 8.95 -11.57
CA ASN A 45 4.87 9.19 -11.59
C ASN A 45 4.07 8.16 -12.41
N THR A 46 4.57 6.93 -12.49
CA THR A 46 3.95 5.85 -13.27
C THR A 46 3.53 4.71 -12.36
N ILE A 47 2.34 4.19 -12.57
CA ILE A 47 1.84 2.97 -11.93
C ILE A 47 1.39 2.03 -13.04
N ARG A 48 1.73 0.75 -12.90
CA ARG A 48 1.28 -0.31 -13.80
C ARG A 48 0.83 -1.52 -13.00
N PHE A 49 -0.25 -2.12 -13.42
CA PHE A 49 -0.74 -3.39 -12.86
C PHE A 49 -1.59 -4.13 -13.88
N THR A 50 -1.80 -5.42 -13.65
CA THR A 50 -2.68 -6.24 -14.47
C THR A 50 -4.02 -6.42 -13.76
N VAL A 51 -5.11 -6.18 -14.48
CA VAL A 51 -6.49 -6.45 -14.05
C VAL A 51 -6.97 -7.76 -14.65
N ASN A 52 -7.47 -8.66 -13.80
CA ASN A 52 -8.05 -9.92 -14.25
C ASN A 52 -9.59 -9.84 -14.22
N VAL A 53 -10.20 -9.66 -15.40
CA VAL A 53 -11.66 -9.59 -15.57
C VAL A 53 -12.23 -10.99 -15.80
N VAL A 54 -12.67 -11.66 -14.74
CA VAL A 54 -13.11 -13.08 -14.81
C VAL A 54 -14.62 -13.28 -14.73
N GLY A 55 -15.35 -12.36 -14.12
CA GLY A 55 -16.79 -12.49 -13.82
C GLY A 55 -17.67 -11.47 -14.56
N ASP A 56 -18.78 -11.18 -13.90
CA ASP A 56 -19.71 -10.11 -14.33
C ASP A 56 -19.29 -8.75 -13.77
N TRP A 57 -18.44 -8.74 -12.74
CA TRP A 57 -17.79 -7.54 -12.23
C TRP A 57 -16.67 -7.13 -13.18
N ARG A 58 -16.82 -5.97 -13.78
CA ARG A 58 -15.94 -5.50 -14.86
C ARG A 58 -15.51 -4.06 -14.67
N GLN A 59 -15.80 -3.51 -13.50
CA GLN A 59 -15.56 -2.11 -13.19
C GLN A 59 -14.28 -1.95 -12.38
N LEU A 60 -13.47 -1.01 -12.80
CA LEU A 60 -12.28 -0.53 -12.11
C LEU A 60 -12.49 0.94 -11.77
N ASP A 61 -12.37 1.27 -10.50
CA ASP A 61 -12.49 2.62 -9.99
C ASP A 61 -11.11 3.08 -9.50
N ILE A 62 -10.69 4.27 -9.93
CA ILE A 62 -9.42 4.88 -9.54
C ILE A 62 -9.71 6.28 -9.02
N VAL A 63 -9.39 6.55 -7.76
CA VAL A 63 -9.39 7.90 -7.21
C VAL A 63 -7.97 8.43 -7.25
N ALA A 64 -7.76 9.62 -7.80
CA ALA A 64 -6.43 10.20 -7.91
C ALA A 64 -6.47 11.73 -7.78
N SER A 65 -5.33 12.32 -7.43
CA SER A 65 -5.11 13.76 -7.49
C SER A 65 -3.65 14.07 -7.78
N GLY A 66 -3.39 15.26 -8.30
CA GLY A 66 -2.02 15.74 -8.55
C GLY A 66 -1.71 15.96 -10.03
N GLY A 67 -2.26 17.03 -10.59
CA GLY A 67 -2.02 17.43 -11.97
C GLY A 67 -2.76 16.59 -13.01
N ARG A 68 -2.41 16.77 -14.27
CA ARG A 68 -3.01 16.02 -15.38
C ARG A 68 -2.64 14.54 -15.30
N MET A 69 -3.58 13.68 -15.65
CA MET A 69 -3.41 12.24 -15.60
C MET A 69 -3.79 11.57 -16.93
N VAL A 70 -3.09 10.52 -17.28
CA VAL A 70 -3.41 9.66 -18.43
C VAL A 70 -3.50 8.22 -17.96
N ILE A 71 -4.54 7.53 -18.40
CA ILE A 71 -4.75 6.11 -18.11
C ILE A 71 -4.86 5.35 -19.43
N ASP A 72 -3.98 4.38 -19.63
CA ASP A 72 -4.15 3.34 -20.63
C ASP A 72 -4.82 2.13 -19.98
N TRP A 73 -6.01 1.80 -20.42
CA TRP A 73 -6.83 0.73 -19.85
C TRP A 73 -6.44 -0.69 -20.32
N GLY A 74 -5.38 -0.79 -21.14
CA GLY A 74 -4.85 -2.07 -21.61
C GLY A 74 -5.68 -2.76 -22.72
N ASN A 75 -6.71 -2.11 -23.22
CA ASN A 75 -7.58 -2.64 -24.29
C ASN A 75 -7.62 -1.72 -25.53
N GLY A 76 -6.64 -0.87 -25.68
CA GLY A 76 -6.54 0.13 -26.75
C GLY A 76 -7.26 1.44 -26.47
N ARG A 77 -7.83 1.62 -25.27
CA ARG A 77 -8.42 2.89 -24.87
C ARG A 77 -7.49 3.63 -23.93
N ILE A 78 -7.18 4.87 -24.30
CA ILE A 78 -6.44 5.84 -23.49
C ILE A 78 -7.41 6.92 -23.06
N GLN A 79 -7.35 7.29 -21.78
CA GLN A 79 -8.14 8.37 -21.21
C GLN A 79 -7.22 9.44 -20.64
N LYS A 80 -7.44 10.67 -21.05
CA LYS A 80 -6.73 11.86 -20.60
C LYS A 80 -7.64 12.69 -19.69
N ILE A 81 -7.11 13.13 -18.56
CA ILE A 81 -7.87 13.78 -17.49
C ILE A 81 -7.09 15.01 -17.05
N GLU A 82 -7.66 16.20 -17.22
CA GLU A 82 -7.02 17.47 -16.84
C GLU A 82 -6.87 17.61 -15.33
N ASP A 83 -7.91 17.26 -14.59
CA ASP A 83 -7.91 17.32 -13.13
C ASP A 83 -8.70 16.16 -12.56
N PRO A 84 -8.02 15.07 -12.15
CA PRO A 84 -8.67 13.90 -11.55
C PRO A 84 -9.38 14.23 -10.23
N SER A 85 -8.94 15.26 -9.49
CA SER A 85 -9.55 15.66 -8.21
C SER A 85 -10.96 16.24 -8.38
N SER A 86 -11.28 16.74 -9.57
CA SER A 86 -12.61 17.26 -9.91
C SER A 86 -13.66 16.15 -10.12
N MET A 87 -13.24 14.90 -10.25
CA MET A 87 -14.11 13.76 -10.50
C MET A 87 -14.63 13.18 -9.18
N SER A 88 -15.81 13.62 -8.75
CA SER A 88 -16.42 13.07 -7.54
C SER A 88 -16.71 11.57 -7.72
N GLY A 89 -16.07 10.72 -6.90
CA GLY A 89 -16.15 9.26 -6.99
C GLY A 89 -15.08 8.61 -7.86
N GLY A 90 -14.09 9.39 -8.35
CA GLY A 90 -12.95 8.88 -9.10
C GLY A 90 -13.24 8.61 -10.58
N VAL A 91 -12.23 8.03 -11.24
CA VAL A 91 -12.29 7.63 -12.64
C VAL A 91 -12.80 6.20 -12.73
N VAL A 92 -13.93 6.00 -13.34
CA VAL A 92 -14.61 4.71 -13.45
C VAL A 92 -14.46 4.15 -14.85
N TYR A 93 -13.98 2.93 -14.95
CA TYR A 93 -13.89 2.22 -16.22
C TYR A 93 -14.54 0.84 -16.15
N ARG A 94 -15.34 0.51 -17.18
CA ARG A 94 -15.99 -0.79 -17.30
C ARG A 94 -15.50 -1.55 -18.53
N TYR A 95 -14.87 -2.72 -18.29
CA TYR A 95 -14.41 -3.60 -19.33
C TYR A 95 -15.58 -4.30 -20.05
N GLY A 96 -15.57 -4.29 -21.38
CA GLY A 96 -16.60 -4.97 -22.20
C GLY A 96 -16.49 -6.49 -22.18
N ASN A 97 -15.27 -7.02 -22.10
CA ASN A 97 -14.97 -8.45 -22.21
C ASN A 97 -14.18 -8.94 -20.99
N LYS A 98 -14.22 -10.26 -20.77
CA LYS A 98 -13.31 -10.96 -19.86
C LYS A 98 -11.90 -10.97 -20.44
N GLY A 99 -10.89 -10.96 -19.61
CA GLY A 99 -9.49 -11.00 -20.02
C GLY A 99 -8.53 -10.41 -19.00
N LEU A 100 -7.26 -10.45 -19.36
CA LEU A 100 -6.19 -9.79 -18.63
C LEU A 100 -5.88 -8.47 -19.34
N TYR A 101 -5.84 -7.40 -18.58
CA TYR A 101 -5.59 -6.05 -19.08
C TYR A 101 -4.46 -5.40 -18.29
N GLU A 102 -3.39 -5.00 -18.98
CA GLU A 102 -2.32 -4.22 -18.36
C GLU A 102 -2.74 -2.75 -18.34
N VAL A 103 -3.07 -2.24 -17.15
CA VAL A 103 -3.39 -0.84 -16.93
C VAL A 103 -2.11 -0.07 -16.64
N ARG A 104 -1.96 1.10 -17.26
CA ARG A 104 -0.86 2.02 -17.02
C ARG A 104 -1.42 3.40 -16.68
N ILE A 105 -0.91 3.97 -15.61
CA ILE A 105 -1.28 5.29 -15.13
C ILE A 105 -0.03 6.15 -15.12
N TRP A 106 -0.15 7.36 -15.62
CA TRP A 106 0.83 8.42 -15.48
C TRP A 106 0.13 9.70 -15.03
N ALA A 107 0.75 10.47 -14.13
CA ALA A 107 0.28 11.80 -13.76
C ALA A 107 1.46 12.76 -13.59
N GLU A 108 1.24 14.05 -13.86
CA GLU A 108 2.31 15.08 -13.76
C GLU A 108 2.88 15.19 -12.35
N GLU A 109 2.02 15.14 -11.35
CA GLU A 109 2.37 15.39 -9.95
C GLU A 109 1.52 14.55 -9.02
N LEU A 110 1.57 13.22 -9.17
CA LEU A 110 0.72 12.30 -8.43
C LEU A 110 0.89 12.48 -6.93
N GLN A 111 -0.18 12.91 -6.25
CA GLN A 111 -0.20 13.15 -4.80
C GLN A 111 -1.10 12.16 -4.06
N LEU A 112 -2.12 11.66 -4.70
CA LEU A 112 -3.01 10.65 -4.16
C LEU A 112 -3.35 9.65 -5.25
N ILE A 113 -3.30 8.37 -4.90
CA ILE A 113 -3.95 7.33 -5.67
C ILE A 113 -4.61 6.31 -4.75
N ASP A 114 -5.83 5.94 -5.08
CA ASP A 114 -6.59 4.90 -4.42
C ASP A 114 -7.15 3.93 -5.46
N ILE A 115 -6.70 2.69 -5.36
CA ILE A 115 -7.12 1.54 -6.18
C ILE A 115 -7.67 0.46 -5.23
N SER A 116 -8.31 0.85 -4.14
CA SER A 116 -8.72 -0.04 -3.06
C SER A 116 -10.16 -0.56 -3.17
N GLY A 117 -11.02 0.16 -3.89
CA GLY A 117 -12.44 -0.17 -4.00
C GLY A 117 -12.77 -1.33 -4.95
N LEU A 118 -11.94 -2.37 -5.06
CA LEU A 118 -11.99 -3.27 -6.19
C LEU A 118 -12.56 -4.64 -5.88
N LEU A 119 -13.47 -5.06 -6.77
CA LEU A 119 -13.94 -6.44 -6.87
C LEU A 119 -13.17 -7.25 -7.92
N LEU A 120 -12.15 -6.64 -8.55
CA LEU A 120 -11.30 -7.27 -9.57
C LEU A 120 -9.96 -7.66 -8.97
N PRO A 121 -9.51 -8.90 -9.14
CA PRO A 121 -8.16 -9.29 -8.76
C PRO A 121 -7.11 -8.52 -9.56
N LEU A 122 -6.15 -7.94 -8.87
CA LEU A 122 -5.00 -7.26 -9.46
C LEU A 122 -3.73 -8.10 -9.30
N SER A 123 -2.78 -7.90 -10.19
CA SER A 123 -1.48 -8.56 -10.16
C SER A 123 -0.40 -7.73 -10.88
N HIS A 124 0.86 -8.15 -10.78
CA HIS A 124 1.99 -7.54 -11.50
C HIS A 124 2.10 -6.03 -11.24
N LEU A 125 1.98 -5.65 -9.97
CA LEU A 125 2.11 -4.24 -9.56
C LEU A 125 3.52 -3.73 -9.83
N TYR A 126 3.61 -2.57 -10.47
CA TYR A 126 4.81 -1.77 -10.60
C TYR A 126 4.51 -0.35 -10.13
N LEU A 127 5.32 0.17 -9.23
CA LEU A 127 5.31 1.56 -8.80
C LEU A 127 6.57 2.24 -9.29
N GLY A 128 6.42 3.35 -9.99
CA GLY A 128 7.54 4.24 -10.29
C GLY A 128 7.83 5.17 -9.10
N ASN A 129 8.87 5.97 -9.24
CA ASN A 129 9.20 6.97 -8.24
C ASN A 129 8.13 8.06 -8.19
N MET A 130 7.49 8.25 -7.04
CA MET A 130 6.40 9.21 -6.81
C MET A 130 6.74 10.14 -5.65
N PRO A 131 7.70 11.06 -5.81
CA PRO A 131 8.24 11.87 -4.73
C PRO A 131 7.24 12.84 -4.10
N ARG A 132 6.11 13.10 -4.79
CA ARG A 132 5.03 14.00 -4.31
C ARG A 132 3.84 13.24 -3.71
N MET A 133 3.89 11.90 -3.70
CA MET A 133 2.81 11.08 -3.14
C MET A 133 2.61 11.39 -1.67
N LYS A 134 1.37 11.63 -1.30
CA LYS A 134 0.92 11.87 0.07
C LYS A 134 0.00 10.78 0.58
N SER A 135 -0.81 10.22 -0.30
CA SER A 135 -1.75 9.16 0.05
C SER A 135 -1.73 8.04 -0.97
N LEU A 136 -1.43 6.84 -0.50
CA LEU A 136 -1.37 5.64 -1.33
C LEU A 136 -2.32 4.59 -0.77
N ALA A 137 -3.33 4.19 -1.55
CA ALA A 137 -4.23 3.11 -1.20
C ALA A 137 -4.22 2.03 -2.30
N LEU A 138 -3.80 0.83 -1.91
CA LEU A 138 -3.68 -0.34 -2.78
C LEU A 138 -4.35 -1.53 -2.10
N ASN A 139 -5.18 -2.28 -2.83
CA ASN A 139 -5.90 -3.41 -2.25
C ASN A 139 -6.06 -4.55 -3.28
N SER A 140 -6.20 -5.78 -2.76
CA SER A 140 -6.52 -6.97 -3.55
C SER A 140 -5.50 -7.28 -4.65
N ILE A 141 -4.20 -7.14 -4.32
CA ILE A 141 -3.10 -7.42 -5.24
C ILE A 141 -2.48 -8.78 -4.92
N SER A 142 -2.37 -9.63 -5.91
CA SER A 142 -1.65 -10.90 -5.84
C SER A 142 -0.23 -10.77 -6.40
N ASP A 143 0.60 -11.77 -6.16
CA ASP A 143 1.98 -11.94 -6.66
C ASP A 143 3.00 -10.83 -6.30
N THR A 144 2.64 -9.88 -5.44
CA THR A 144 3.56 -8.90 -4.88
C THR A 144 4.05 -9.40 -3.53
N ARG A 145 5.33 -9.74 -3.43
CA ARG A 145 5.94 -10.23 -2.17
C ARG A 145 6.63 -9.12 -1.39
N GLU A 146 7.16 -8.15 -2.09
CA GLU A 146 7.94 -7.04 -1.54
C GLU A 146 7.34 -5.72 -2.04
N LEU A 147 7.17 -4.77 -1.13
CA LEU A 147 6.69 -3.42 -1.44
C LEU A 147 7.57 -2.40 -0.71
N ASP A 148 8.45 -1.76 -1.46
CA ASP A 148 9.39 -0.75 -0.97
C ASP A 148 8.81 0.66 -1.18
N LEU A 149 8.18 1.22 -0.15
CA LEU A 149 7.67 2.60 -0.19
C LEU A 149 8.75 3.63 0.13
N ASN A 150 9.86 3.24 0.75
CA ASN A 150 11.00 4.11 1.01
C ASN A 150 11.57 4.68 -0.29
N THR A 151 11.68 3.82 -1.31
CA THR A 151 12.16 4.22 -2.64
C THR A 151 11.08 4.92 -3.45
N PHE A 152 9.85 4.38 -3.45
CA PHE A 152 8.82 4.86 -4.39
C PHE A 152 8.03 6.06 -3.88
N CYS A 153 7.76 6.15 -2.59
CA CYS A 153 6.89 7.16 -1.99
C CYS A 153 7.46 7.74 -0.68
N PRO A 154 8.69 8.26 -0.63
CA PRO A 154 9.36 8.62 0.63
C PRO A 154 8.66 9.75 1.41
N ASN A 155 7.77 10.50 0.78
CA ASN A 155 7.04 11.61 1.39
C ASN A 155 5.59 11.28 1.72
N VAL A 156 5.21 10.00 1.68
CA VAL A 156 3.83 9.57 1.94
C VAL A 156 3.41 9.90 3.38
N GLU A 157 2.20 10.40 3.53
CA GLU A 157 1.59 10.78 4.82
C GLU A 157 0.54 9.75 5.27
N SER A 158 -0.07 9.04 4.33
CA SER A 158 -1.08 8.02 4.60
C SER A 158 -0.93 6.83 3.66
N ILE A 159 -0.89 5.63 4.23
CA ILE A 159 -0.91 4.38 3.47
C ILE A 159 -2.10 3.51 3.86
N ASN A 160 -2.66 2.83 2.86
CA ASN A 160 -3.69 1.82 3.02
C ASN A 160 -3.33 0.63 2.11
N ILE A 161 -2.70 -0.39 2.69
CA ILE A 161 -2.19 -1.58 2.00
C ILE A 161 -2.96 -2.80 2.49
N GLY A 162 -3.91 -3.27 1.69
CA GLY A 162 -4.83 -4.30 2.14
C GLY A 162 -4.99 -5.48 1.19
N SER A 163 -5.24 -6.67 1.74
CA SER A 163 -5.61 -7.86 0.98
C SER A 163 -4.58 -8.27 -0.09
N PHE A 164 -3.30 -8.15 0.23
CA PHE A 164 -2.22 -8.70 -0.59
C PHE A 164 -2.03 -10.18 -0.23
N ALA A 165 -2.30 -11.05 -1.16
CA ALA A 165 -2.24 -12.49 -0.90
C ALA A 165 -0.81 -13.01 -0.60
N ASP A 166 0.19 -12.34 -1.15
CA ASP A 166 1.57 -12.80 -1.16
C ASP A 166 2.58 -11.85 -0.50
N LEU A 167 2.15 -10.71 0.07
CA LEU A 167 3.05 -9.73 0.68
C LEU A 167 3.74 -10.30 1.91
N GLU A 168 5.05 -10.39 1.84
CA GLU A 168 5.94 -10.89 2.89
C GLU A 168 6.75 -9.74 3.53
N HIS A 169 7.09 -8.71 2.74
CA HIS A 169 7.91 -7.58 3.15
C HIS A 169 7.28 -6.25 2.74
N LEU A 170 7.15 -5.35 3.69
CA LEU A 170 6.72 -3.96 3.48
C LEU A 170 7.76 -3.03 4.09
N GLU A 171 8.39 -2.21 3.26
CA GLU A 171 9.43 -1.26 3.65
C GLU A 171 8.86 0.15 3.71
N ILE A 172 8.81 0.71 4.91
CA ILE A 172 8.29 2.05 5.21
C ILE A 172 9.16 2.84 6.18
N GLU A 173 10.32 2.32 6.56
CA GLU A 173 11.16 2.85 7.65
C GLU A 173 11.62 4.27 7.40
N ASP A 174 11.79 4.66 6.14
CA ASP A 174 12.24 5.99 5.71
C ASP A 174 11.09 6.90 5.26
N CYS A 175 9.84 6.46 5.40
CA CYS A 175 8.65 7.29 5.12
C CYS A 175 8.32 8.20 6.31
N PHE A 176 9.22 9.11 6.67
CA PHE A 176 9.21 9.90 7.92
C PHE A 176 7.98 10.80 8.13
N ARG A 177 7.13 10.97 7.10
CA ARG A 177 5.91 11.80 7.15
C ARG A 177 4.64 11.02 7.43
N LEU A 178 4.75 9.71 7.65
CA LEU A 178 3.57 8.87 7.90
C LEU A 178 2.83 9.32 9.17
N ARG A 179 1.52 9.52 9.01
CA ARG A 179 0.54 9.88 10.05
C ARG A 179 -0.51 8.79 10.24
N SER A 180 -0.91 8.16 9.16
CA SER A 180 -1.88 7.08 9.16
C SER A 180 -1.32 5.85 8.45
N ILE A 181 -1.26 4.74 9.18
CA ILE A 181 -0.73 3.47 8.69
C ILE A 181 -1.84 2.44 8.76
N GLN A 182 -2.33 2.01 7.59
CA GLN A 182 -3.31 0.95 7.46
C GLN A 182 -2.71 -0.18 6.63
N VAL A 183 -2.45 -1.31 7.28
CA VAL A 183 -1.84 -2.51 6.67
C VAL A 183 -2.63 -3.72 7.15
N TYR A 184 -3.58 -4.21 6.37
CA TYR A 184 -4.51 -5.22 6.85
C TYR A 184 -4.77 -6.34 5.84
N SER A 185 -5.16 -7.50 6.37
CA SER A 185 -5.48 -8.68 5.55
C SER A 185 -4.34 -9.13 4.63
N ASN A 186 -3.10 -9.07 5.15
CA ASN A 186 -1.91 -9.57 4.46
C ASN A 186 -1.35 -10.78 5.23
N PRO A 187 -1.87 -12.00 5.00
CA PRO A 187 -1.63 -13.15 5.90
C PRO A 187 -0.18 -13.65 5.91
N LYS A 188 0.62 -13.30 4.90
CA LYS A 188 2.04 -13.65 4.83
C LYS A 188 2.96 -12.59 5.43
N LEU A 189 2.45 -11.40 5.74
CA LEU A 189 3.21 -10.35 6.39
C LEU A 189 3.32 -10.66 7.89
N THR A 190 4.47 -11.19 8.29
CA THR A 190 4.73 -11.67 9.65
C THR A 190 5.52 -10.71 10.52
N SER A 191 6.13 -9.70 9.92
CA SER A 191 6.87 -8.63 10.57
C SER A 191 6.75 -7.32 9.79
N ILE A 192 6.93 -6.21 10.48
CA ILE A 192 7.04 -4.88 9.91
C ILE A 192 7.99 -4.05 10.78
N GLU A 193 8.90 -3.35 10.15
CA GLU A 193 9.79 -2.40 10.82
C GLU A 193 9.29 -1.00 10.57
N PHE A 194 8.92 -0.31 11.67
CA PHE A 194 8.31 1.02 11.57
C PHE A 194 9.39 2.08 11.57
N GLY A 195 10.51 2.09 11.32
CA GLY A 195 11.43 3.23 11.35
C GLY A 195 11.00 4.32 12.36
N SER A 196 11.35 5.56 12.13
CA SER A 196 10.95 6.67 13.00
C SER A 196 9.80 7.47 12.40
N HIS A 197 8.58 7.30 12.91
CA HIS A 197 7.40 8.05 12.47
C HIS A 197 6.82 8.88 13.62
N PRO A 198 7.41 10.04 13.93
CA PRO A 198 7.04 10.84 15.09
C PRO A 198 5.64 11.46 15.02
N GLU A 199 5.05 11.51 13.82
CA GLU A 199 3.72 12.07 13.58
C GLU A 199 2.64 10.99 13.35
N ALA A 200 2.97 9.70 13.46
CA ALA A 200 2.01 8.62 13.27
C ALA A 200 1.01 8.58 14.44
N GLU A 201 -0.25 8.92 14.15
CA GLU A 201 -1.32 8.97 15.14
C GLU A 201 -2.20 7.74 15.15
N SER A 202 -2.32 7.04 14.00
CA SER A 202 -3.18 5.86 13.84
C SER A 202 -2.45 4.69 13.20
N LEU A 203 -2.65 3.50 13.76
CA LEU A 203 -2.10 2.24 13.27
C LEU A 203 -3.20 1.18 13.20
N TYR A 204 -3.59 0.77 12.01
CA TYR A 204 -4.58 -0.27 11.75
C TYR A 204 -3.91 -1.42 11.01
N CYS A 205 -3.53 -2.45 11.75
CA CYS A 205 -2.77 -3.60 11.25
C CYS A 205 -3.47 -4.94 11.53
N SER A 206 -4.78 -5.00 11.30
CA SER A 206 -5.59 -6.19 11.56
C SER A 206 -5.43 -7.28 10.48
N TYR A 207 -5.71 -8.54 10.84
CA TYR A 207 -5.70 -9.68 9.91
C TYR A 207 -4.36 -9.90 9.19
N ASN A 208 -3.23 -9.75 9.87
CA ASN A 208 -1.90 -10.10 9.35
C ASN A 208 -1.32 -11.30 10.10
N GLY A 209 -0.08 -11.69 9.78
CA GLY A 209 0.63 -12.81 10.40
C GLY A 209 1.57 -12.43 11.55
N PHE A 210 1.42 -11.27 12.18
CA PHE A 210 2.34 -10.79 13.21
C PHE A 210 2.31 -11.69 14.45
N SER A 211 3.49 -12.02 14.97
CA SER A 211 3.64 -12.73 16.27
C SER A 211 4.05 -11.78 17.40
N SER A 212 4.75 -10.72 17.06
CA SER A 212 5.16 -9.63 17.93
C SER A 212 5.26 -8.33 17.14
N LEU A 213 5.05 -7.18 17.80
CA LEU A 213 5.25 -5.85 17.23
C LEU A 213 5.94 -4.94 18.23
N SER A 214 6.84 -4.10 17.75
CA SER A 214 7.41 -2.99 18.52
C SER A 214 6.89 -1.66 17.99
N LEU A 215 6.21 -0.89 18.83
CA LEU A 215 5.64 0.41 18.50
C LEU A 215 6.41 1.57 19.17
N LYS A 216 7.62 1.28 19.64
CA LYS A 216 8.45 2.27 20.36
C LYS A 216 8.85 3.47 19.52
N SER A 217 8.95 3.28 18.21
CA SER A 217 9.30 4.32 17.23
C SER A 217 8.11 5.18 16.78
N LEU A 218 6.91 4.95 17.34
CA LEU A 218 5.65 5.62 17.00
C LEU A 218 5.10 6.38 18.24
N PRO A 219 5.78 7.43 18.71
CA PRO A 219 5.45 8.07 20.01
C PRO A 219 4.13 8.84 20.01
N ALA A 220 3.60 9.23 18.86
CA ALA A 220 2.37 10.00 18.73
C ALA A 220 1.10 9.15 18.61
N LEU A 221 1.21 7.81 18.63
CA LEU A 221 0.06 6.92 18.46
C LEU A 221 -1.03 7.18 19.51
N ARG A 222 -2.28 7.18 19.01
CA ARG A 222 -3.52 7.35 19.79
C ARG A 222 -4.46 6.17 19.62
N ASP A 223 -4.59 5.69 18.38
CA ASP A 223 -5.57 4.67 18.02
C ASP A 223 -4.85 3.50 17.33
N ILE A 224 -5.04 2.30 17.88
CA ILE A 224 -4.38 1.07 17.43
C ILE A 224 -5.42 -0.02 17.23
N ASP A 225 -5.43 -0.62 16.04
CA ASP A 225 -6.16 -1.86 15.77
C ASP A 225 -5.20 -2.93 15.25
N LEU A 226 -4.96 -3.95 16.06
CA LEU A 226 -4.16 -5.14 15.75
C LEU A 226 -5.01 -6.40 15.77
N SER A 227 -6.33 -6.27 15.67
CA SER A 227 -7.27 -7.37 15.78
C SER A 227 -7.00 -8.48 14.77
N SER A 228 -7.30 -9.72 15.15
CA SER A 228 -7.19 -10.90 14.27
C SER A 228 -5.78 -11.16 13.71
N ASN A 229 -4.75 -10.79 14.48
CA ASN A 229 -3.41 -11.34 14.33
C ASN A 229 -3.33 -12.57 15.26
N GLU A 230 -3.75 -13.72 14.77
CA GLU A 230 -4.04 -14.91 15.58
C GLU A 230 -2.86 -15.43 16.42
N VAL A 231 -1.64 -15.07 16.05
CA VAL A 231 -0.41 -15.47 16.74
C VAL A 231 0.26 -14.33 17.49
N LEU A 232 -0.28 -13.11 17.43
CA LEU A 232 0.28 -11.94 18.12
C LEU A 232 0.10 -12.08 19.64
N SER A 233 1.21 -12.22 20.33
CA SER A 233 1.26 -12.43 21.77
C SER A 233 2.11 -11.42 22.53
N HIS A 234 2.86 -10.60 21.81
CA HIS A 234 3.77 -9.62 22.39
C HIS A 234 3.68 -8.28 21.67
N LEU A 235 3.55 -7.20 22.46
CA LEU A 235 3.50 -5.81 22.00
C LEU A 235 4.45 -4.96 22.84
N GLU A 236 5.45 -4.37 22.20
CA GLU A 236 6.36 -3.45 22.87
C GLU A 236 5.89 -2.01 22.70
N LEU A 237 5.71 -1.33 23.83
CA LEU A 237 5.30 0.08 23.91
C LEU A 237 6.34 0.91 24.67
N ASN A 238 6.30 2.23 24.48
CA ASN A 238 6.99 3.16 25.34
C ASN A 238 6.32 3.24 26.72
N GLU A 239 7.10 3.66 27.73
CA GLU A 239 6.60 3.90 29.09
C GLU A 239 5.61 5.03 29.15
N LYS A 240 4.50 5.21 29.19
CA LYS A 240 3.59 6.39 29.20
C LYS A 240 3.28 6.90 27.79
N THR A 241 2.58 6.10 27.05
CA THR A 241 2.05 6.48 25.74
C THR A 241 0.82 7.39 25.85
N SER A 242 0.49 8.08 24.76
CA SER A 242 -0.74 8.85 24.60
C SER A 242 -1.89 8.01 24.00
N ILE A 243 -1.74 6.70 23.93
CA ILE A 243 -2.71 5.78 23.33
C ILE A 243 -4.03 5.86 24.09
N SER A 244 -5.11 6.07 23.33
CA SER A 244 -6.49 6.21 23.83
C SER A 244 -7.37 5.03 23.48
N ALA A 245 -7.08 4.31 22.39
CA ALA A 245 -7.83 3.13 21.96
C ALA A 245 -6.90 2.01 21.52
N ILE A 246 -7.15 0.79 21.98
CA ILE A 246 -6.44 -0.43 21.59
C ILE A 246 -7.45 -1.53 21.29
N LEU A 247 -7.43 -2.02 20.05
CA LEU A 247 -8.19 -3.18 19.62
C LEU A 247 -7.22 -4.33 19.35
N ILE A 248 -7.28 -5.39 20.15
CA ILE A 248 -6.43 -6.58 20.06
C ILE A 248 -7.27 -7.86 20.18
N GLN A 249 -8.52 -7.82 19.74
CA GLN A 249 -9.39 -9.00 19.74
C GLN A 249 -8.91 -10.06 18.75
N GLY A 250 -9.06 -11.33 19.10
CA GLY A 250 -8.65 -12.43 18.21
C GLY A 250 -7.13 -12.57 18.05
N CYS A 251 -6.37 -12.22 19.08
CA CYS A 251 -4.92 -12.39 19.16
C CYS A 251 -4.55 -13.53 20.12
N ALA A 252 -3.28 -13.62 20.51
CA ALA A 252 -2.77 -14.69 21.38
C ALA A 252 -2.21 -14.17 22.73
N PHE A 253 -2.60 -13.01 23.19
CA PHE A 253 -2.13 -12.44 24.46
C PHE A 253 -2.56 -13.31 25.64
N GLN A 254 -1.61 -13.60 26.54
CA GLN A 254 -1.86 -14.30 27.81
C GLN A 254 -2.07 -13.33 28.98
N SER A 255 -1.53 -12.12 28.87
CA SER A 255 -1.71 -11.00 29.80
C SER A 255 -1.71 -9.68 29.05
N ILE A 256 -2.43 -8.69 29.56
CA ILE A 256 -2.46 -7.31 29.06
C ILE A 256 -1.88 -6.31 30.06
N THR A 257 -1.32 -6.81 31.17
CA THR A 257 -0.82 -5.98 32.28
C THR A 257 0.20 -4.94 31.81
N ASP A 258 1.13 -5.32 30.93
CA ASP A 258 2.17 -4.40 30.46
C ASP A 258 1.60 -3.35 29.50
N ILE A 259 0.59 -3.69 28.72
CA ILE A 259 -0.15 -2.75 27.88
C ILE A 259 -0.82 -1.69 28.76
N LEU A 260 -1.54 -2.12 29.81
CA LEU A 260 -2.24 -1.22 30.73
C LEU A 260 -1.28 -0.29 31.47
N LYS A 261 -0.12 -0.79 31.92
CA LYS A 261 0.91 0.04 32.56
C LYS A 261 1.47 1.13 31.63
N CYS A 262 1.64 0.82 30.35
CA CYS A 262 2.19 1.75 29.37
C CYS A 262 1.17 2.76 28.85
N CYS A 263 -0.13 2.53 29.01
CA CYS A 263 -1.20 3.33 28.42
C CYS A 263 -2.10 4.02 29.48
N PRO A 264 -1.59 4.99 30.26
CA PRO A 264 -2.37 5.64 31.32
C PRO A 264 -3.55 6.49 30.80
N SER A 265 -3.57 6.80 29.51
CA SER A 265 -4.64 7.56 28.84
C SER A 265 -5.68 6.67 28.15
N LEU A 266 -5.59 5.36 28.32
CA LEU A 266 -6.45 4.40 27.64
C LEU A 266 -7.92 4.58 28.05
N ARG A 267 -8.81 4.66 27.07
CA ARG A 267 -10.26 4.82 27.24
C ARG A 267 -11.04 3.66 26.62
N GLU A 268 -10.47 3.04 25.60
CA GLU A 268 -11.09 1.93 24.89
C GLU A 268 -10.10 0.78 24.78
N LEU A 269 -10.54 -0.40 25.22
CA LEU A 269 -9.78 -1.64 25.09
C LEU A 269 -10.71 -2.77 24.66
N SER A 270 -10.42 -3.37 23.49
CA SER A 270 -11.07 -4.59 23.06
C SER A 270 -10.05 -5.73 22.99
N CYS A 271 -10.14 -6.70 23.90
CA CYS A 271 -9.20 -7.81 24.04
C CYS A 271 -9.89 -9.20 24.07
N SER A 272 -11.13 -9.30 23.56
CA SER A 272 -11.85 -10.56 23.46
C SER A 272 -11.15 -11.57 22.55
N TYR A 273 -11.45 -12.85 22.73
CA TYR A 273 -10.84 -13.94 21.92
C TYR A 273 -9.30 -13.99 21.98
N ASN A 274 -8.73 -13.68 23.14
CA ASN A 274 -7.33 -13.90 23.48
C ASN A 274 -7.15 -15.13 24.37
N LYS A 275 -5.93 -15.40 24.82
CA LYS A 275 -5.57 -16.50 25.73
C LYS A 275 -5.36 -16.01 27.15
N LEU A 276 -6.07 -14.97 27.58
CA LEU A 276 -5.89 -14.35 28.90
C LEU A 276 -6.19 -15.36 30.01
N THR A 277 -5.23 -15.52 30.91
CA THR A 277 -5.34 -16.45 32.06
C THR A 277 -5.84 -15.74 33.30
N GLU A 278 -5.62 -14.42 33.41
CA GLU A 278 -6.07 -13.59 34.51
C GLU A 278 -6.63 -12.28 33.93
N LEU A 279 -7.74 -11.81 34.47
CA LEU A 279 -8.18 -10.44 34.28
C LEU A 279 -7.47 -9.63 35.35
N ASP A 280 -6.40 -8.95 34.94
CA ASP A 280 -5.75 -8.00 35.83
C ASP A 280 -6.79 -6.99 36.30
N GLN A 281 -6.81 -6.72 37.61
CA GLN A 281 -7.72 -5.74 38.19
C GLN A 281 -7.42 -4.37 37.58
N ILE A 282 -8.34 -3.90 36.76
CA ILE A 282 -8.32 -2.55 36.13
C ILE A 282 -8.70 -1.53 37.16
#